data_26e60c13cfa2e8486414396493fc1c37
#
_entry.id   26e60c13cfa2e8486414396493fc1c37
#
_cell.length_a   1.000
_cell.length_b   1.000
_cell.length_c   1.000
_cell.angle_alpha   90.00
_cell.angle_beta   90.00
_cell.angle_gamma   90.00
#
_symmetry.space_group_name_H-M   'P 1'
#
loop_
_entity.id
_entity.type
_entity.pdbx_description
1 polymer ?
#
loop_
_entity_poly.entity_id
_entity_poly.type
_entity_poly.pdbx_seq_one_letter_code
_entity_poly.pdbx_strand_id
1 'polypeptide(L)'
;LEPHGHGLLQQQPHLYYEGRWEQGQREGFGLQVEPGHLVRCGIWRRNRFRGEQMLYTADRGYGIDSSKYQHIRGKRTCSIDWSDLRVTHLGHIGKKKVRGTVDYPVSFVYIKATEGQRTINAFYKDDVREARRHGYPVGAYHFFSTQPAATQANFFLHHAAPKAGDLPPMLDVELSDSRIRSMGGK
;
A
#
# COMPACT_ATOMS: atom_id res chain seq x y z
N LEU A 1 -31.34 -14.44 7.73
CA LEU A 1 -30.72 -13.71 6.63
C LEU A 1 -29.29 -14.22 6.50
N GLU A 2 -28.94 -14.75 5.34
CA GLU A 2 -27.56 -15.19 5.05
C GLU A 2 -26.78 -14.04 4.39
N PRO A 3 -25.50 -13.86 4.74
CA PRO A 3 -24.65 -12.87 4.10
C PRO A 3 -24.57 -13.09 2.60
N HIS A 4 -24.78 -12.01 1.83
CA HIS A 4 -24.66 -12.00 0.38
C HIS A 4 -24.10 -10.65 -0.10
N GLY A 5 -23.21 -10.66 -1.11
CA GLY A 5 -22.51 -9.45 -1.57
C GLY A 5 -21.25 -9.17 -0.80
N HIS A 6 -20.84 -7.91 -0.71
CA HIS A 6 -19.66 -7.50 0.08
C HIS A 6 -20.04 -7.33 1.55
N GLY A 7 -19.25 -7.89 2.46
CA GLY A 7 -19.53 -7.86 3.88
C GLY A 7 -18.28 -8.04 4.75
N LEU A 8 -18.43 -7.58 5.99
CA LEU A 8 -17.42 -7.66 7.06
C LEU A 8 -17.89 -8.66 8.11
N LEU A 9 -17.01 -9.58 8.49
CA LEU A 9 -17.15 -10.43 9.68
C LEU A 9 -16.04 -10.11 10.66
N GLN A 10 -16.41 -9.72 11.86
CA GLN A 10 -15.48 -9.55 12.98
C GLN A 10 -15.92 -10.39 14.14
N GLN A 11 -15.11 -11.38 14.51
CA GLN A 11 -15.32 -12.20 15.71
C GLN A 11 -14.22 -11.90 16.72
N GLN A 12 -14.60 -11.37 17.85
CA GLN A 12 -13.70 -11.13 18.97
C GLN A 12 -13.16 -12.47 19.52
N PRO A 13 -11.88 -12.56 19.90
CA PRO A 13 -10.92 -11.48 19.89
C PRO A 13 -10.05 -11.42 18.61
N HIS A 14 -10.20 -12.31 17.63
CA HIS A 14 -9.07 -12.52 16.71
C HIS A 14 -9.39 -12.82 15.25
N LEU A 15 -10.62 -12.93 14.83
CA LEU A 15 -10.95 -13.18 13.43
C LEU A 15 -11.54 -11.93 12.77
N TYR A 16 -10.91 -11.49 11.70
CA TYR A 16 -11.41 -10.46 10.80
C TYR A 16 -11.51 -11.04 9.40
N TYR A 17 -12.63 -10.87 8.72
CA TYR A 17 -12.77 -11.13 7.31
C TYR A 17 -13.58 -10.03 6.65
N GLU A 18 -13.04 -9.48 5.57
CA GLU A 18 -13.74 -8.54 4.70
C GLU A 18 -13.65 -9.04 3.27
N GLY A 19 -14.78 -9.17 2.59
CA GLY A 19 -14.81 -9.68 1.23
C GLY A 19 -16.21 -10.03 0.77
N ARG A 20 -16.24 -10.78 -0.34
CA ARG A 20 -17.49 -11.22 -0.95
C ARG A 20 -18.06 -12.45 -0.25
N TRP A 21 -19.40 -12.45 -0.15
CA TRP A 21 -20.20 -13.51 0.42
C TRP A 21 -21.25 -13.97 -0.59
N GLU A 22 -21.53 -15.24 -0.61
CA GLU A 22 -22.60 -15.83 -1.38
C GLU A 22 -23.23 -16.95 -0.56
N GLN A 23 -24.56 -16.83 -0.33
CA GLN A 23 -25.33 -17.81 0.48
C GLN A 23 -24.65 -18.15 1.81
N GLY A 24 -24.29 -17.15 2.59
CA GLY A 24 -23.64 -17.31 3.89
C GLY A 24 -22.18 -17.78 3.87
N GLN A 25 -21.58 -17.98 2.70
CA GLN A 25 -20.22 -18.46 2.55
C GLN A 25 -19.30 -17.38 1.96
N ARG A 26 -18.04 -17.40 2.40
CA ARG A 26 -17.00 -16.56 1.78
C ARG A 26 -16.75 -17.05 0.35
N GLU A 27 -16.97 -16.19 -0.62
CA GLU A 27 -16.87 -16.49 -2.03
C GLU A 27 -16.21 -15.30 -2.77
N GLY A 28 -15.37 -15.57 -3.77
CA GLY A 28 -14.66 -14.53 -4.51
C GLY A 28 -13.50 -13.91 -3.72
N PHE A 29 -13.20 -12.63 -3.98
CA PHE A 29 -12.07 -11.96 -3.37
C PHE A 29 -12.37 -11.53 -1.93
N GLY A 30 -11.41 -11.75 -1.03
CA GLY A 30 -11.52 -11.35 0.37
C GLY A 30 -10.20 -11.36 1.13
N LEU A 31 -10.15 -10.56 2.17
CA LEU A 31 -9.08 -10.43 3.14
C LEU A 31 -9.50 -11.09 4.46
N GLN A 32 -8.68 -11.97 4.99
CA GLN A 32 -8.85 -12.53 6.33
C GLN A 32 -7.60 -12.30 7.17
N VAL A 33 -7.80 -11.91 8.41
CA VAL A 33 -6.75 -11.85 9.43
C VAL A 33 -7.12 -12.81 10.55
N GLU A 34 -6.22 -13.73 10.88
CA GLU A 34 -6.40 -14.74 11.94
C GLU A 34 -5.54 -14.43 13.17
N PRO A 35 -5.84 -15.11 14.31
CA PRO A 35 -4.94 -15.10 15.46
C PRO A 35 -3.51 -15.47 15.06
N GLY A 36 -2.53 -14.79 15.63
CA GLY A 36 -1.14 -14.96 15.25
C GLY A 36 -0.74 -14.18 13.99
N HIS A 37 -1.60 -13.25 13.54
CA HIS A 37 -1.35 -12.33 12.43
C HIS A 37 -1.19 -13.01 11.06
N LEU A 38 -1.77 -14.17 10.87
CA LEU A 38 -1.83 -14.78 9.56
C LEU A 38 -2.81 -14.01 8.68
N VAL A 39 -2.30 -13.37 7.64
CA VAL A 39 -3.10 -12.63 6.66
C VAL A 39 -3.28 -13.47 5.39
N ARG A 40 -4.52 -13.63 4.96
CA ARG A 40 -4.89 -14.27 3.70
C ARG A 40 -5.66 -13.29 2.84
N CYS A 41 -5.05 -12.83 1.77
CA CYS A 41 -5.68 -11.94 0.79
C CYS A 41 -5.74 -12.64 -0.58
N GLY A 42 -6.93 -12.88 -1.10
CA GLY A 42 -7.07 -13.60 -2.36
C GLY A 42 -8.45 -14.22 -2.56
N ILE A 43 -8.50 -15.32 -3.30
CA ILE A 43 -9.76 -15.95 -3.70
C ILE A 43 -10.24 -16.97 -2.67
N TRP A 44 -11.51 -16.88 -2.36
CA TRP A 44 -12.26 -17.79 -1.51
C TRP A 44 -13.33 -18.51 -2.34
N ARG A 45 -13.55 -19.78 -2.03
CA ARG A 45 -14.66 -20.57 -2.59
C ARG A 45 -15.23 -21.46 -1.49
N ARG A 46 -16.52 -21.28 -1.20
CA ARG A 46 -17.24 -22.03 -0.15
C ARG A 46 -16.46 -22.06 1.16
N ASN A 47 -16.12 -20.89 1.70
CA ASN A 47 -15.34 -20.69 2.92
C ASN A 47 -13.87 -21.18 2.88
N ARG A 48 -13.38 -21.69 1.75
CA ARG A 48 -11.98 -22.18 1.64
C ARG A 48 -11.12 -21.17 0.89
N PHE A 49 -9.98 -20.81 1.44
CA PHE A 49 -8.97 -20.01 0.77
C PHE A 49 -8.33 -20.80 -0.37
N ARG A 50 -8.26 -20.21 -1.53
CA ARG A 50 -7.76 -20.84 -2.76
C ARG A 50 -6.40 -20.30 -3.22
N GLY A 51 -5.87 -19.34 -2.50
CA GLY A 51 -4.56 -18.78 -2.74
C GLY A 51 -4.58 -17.27 -2.88
N GLU A 52 -3.41 -16.69 -2.73
CA GLU A 52 -3.18 -15.25 -2.87
C GLU A 52 -3.45 -14.81 -4.31
N GLN A 53 -4.19 -13.74 -4.45
CA GLN A 53 -4.48 -13.13 -5.75
C GLN A 53 -4.67 -11.62 -5.57
N MET A 54 -4.09 -10.85 -6.48
CA MET A 54 -4.42 -9.45 -6.63
C MET A 54 -5.52 -9.31 -7.69
N LEU A 55 -6.51 -8.47 -7.41
CA LEU A 55 -7.61 -8.22 -8.33
C LEU A 55 -7.35 -6.91 -9.07
N TYR A 56 -7.13 -7.02 -10.38
CA TYR A 56 -6.99 -5.89 -11.29
C TYR A 56 -8.23 -5.78 -12.16
N THR A 57 -8.99 -4.72 -11.98
CA THR A 57 -10.23 -4.44 -12.74
C THR A 57 -10.24 -2.99 -13.20
N ALA A 58 -10.85 -2.72 -14.35
CA ALA A 58 -10.88 -1.38 -14.94
C ALA A 58 -11.78 -0.37 -14.18
N ASP A 59 -12.64 -0.86 -13.31
CA ASP A 59 -13.57 -0.08 -12.47
C ASP A 59 -12.95 0.41 -11.15
N ARG A 60 -11.65 0.15 -10.93
CA ARG A 60 -10.92 0.58 -9.73
C ARG A 60 -10.00 1.75 -10.02
N GLY A 61 -9.83 2.62 -9.04
CA GLY A 61 -8.75 3.60 -9.04
C GLY A 61 -7.43 2.94 -8.69
N TYR A 62 -6.41 3.18 -9.50
CA TYR A 62 -5.05 2.70 -9.25
C TYR A 62 -4.16 3.85 -8.83
N GLY A 63 -3.41 3.65 -7.78
CA GLY A 63 -2.37 4.57 -7.35
C GLY A 63 -0.99 3.94 -7.45
N ILE A 64 0.01 4.79 -7.37
CA ILE A 64 1.40 4.38 -7.23
C ILE A 64 2.01 5.02 -6.01
N ASP A 65 3.06 4.41 -5.48
CA ASP A 65 3.98 5.05 -4.57
C ASP A 65 5.30 5.39 -5.29
N SER A 66 5.94 6.46 -4.86
CA SER A 66 7.23 6.88 -5.37
C SER A 66 8.20 7.27 -4.26
N SER A 67 9.48 7.13 -4.56
CA SER A 67 10.58 7.49 -3.68
C SER A 67 11.79 7.96 -4.50
N LYS A 68 12.91 8.21 -3.85
CA LYS A 68 14.15 8.54 -4.54
C LYS A 68 14.58 7.53 -5.62
N TYR A 69 14.14 6.29 -5.51
CA TYR A 69 14.57 5.22 -6.42
C TYR A 69 14.00 5.40 -7.84
N GLN A 70 12.87 6.06 -7.99
CA GLN A 70 12.31 6.39 -9.30
C GLN A 70 13.14 7.46 -10.02
N HIS A 71 13.95 8.22 -9.28
CA HIS A 71 14.87 9.23 -9.81
C HIS A 71 16.27 8.70 -10.15
N ILE A 72 16.56 7.43 -9.87
CA ILE A 72 17.91 6.89 -10.04
C ILE A 72 17.90 5.82 -11.13
N ARG A 73 18.63 6.09 -12.22
CA ARG A 73 18.90 5.12 -13.30
C ARG A 73 20.40 4.87 -13.40
N GLY A 74 20.87 3.80 -12.76
CA GLY A 74 22.30 3.52 -12.64
C GLY A 74 23.01 4.61 -11.83
N LYS A 75 23.91 5.36 -12.45
CA LYS A 75 24.62 6.50 -11.83
C LYS A 75 24.00 7.86 -12.13
N ARG A 76 22.89 7.91 -12.88
CA ARG A 76 22.26 9.16 -13.31
C ARG A 76 20.99 9.44 -12.54
N THR A 77 20.75 10.70 -12.24
CA THR A 77 19.48 11.19 -11.73
C THR A 77 18.58 11.57 -12.90
N CYS A 78 17.31 11.21 -12.83
CA CYS A 78 16.29 11.54 -13.82
C CYS A 78 15.04 12.10 -13.14
N SER A 79 14.27 12.91 -13.85
CA SER A 79 12.96 13.35 -13.40
C SER A 79 11.91 12.30 -13.72
N ILE A 80 10.84 12.27 -12.90
CA ILE A 80 9.63 11.51 -13.22
C ILE A 80 8.85 12.32 -14.25
N ASP A 81 8.37 11.64 -15.28
CA ASP A 81 7.41 12.24 -16.21
C ASP A 81 6.01 12.09 -15.62
N TRP A 82 5.48 13.20 -15.11
CA TRP A 82 4.17 13.26 -14.47
C TRP A 82 3.02 13.47 -15.46
N SER A 83 3.30 13.65 -16.74
CA SER A 83 2.27 14.01 -17.73
C SER A 83 1.31 12.87 -18.07
N ASP A 84 1.79 11.62 -18.03
CA ASP A 84 0.97 10.43 -18.35
C ASP A 84 1.47 9.21 -17.57
N LEU A 85 1.14 9.15 -16.28
CA LEU A 85 1.48 8.01 -15.44
C LEU A 85 0.48 6.87 -15.65
N ARG A 86 0.99 5.68 -15.96
CA ARG A 86 0.17 4.50 -16.23
C ARG A 86 0.73 3.24 -15.56
N VAL A 87 -0.16 2.38 -15.11
CA VAL A 87 0.20 1.04 -14.62
C VAL A 87 0.16 0.08 -15.80
N THR A 88 1.34 -0.29 -16.31
CA THR A 88 1.49 -1.16 -17.48
C THR A 88 1.95 -2.57 -17.11
N HIS A 89 2.40 -2.77 -15.87
CA HIS A 89 2.91 -4.04 -15.36
C HIS A 89 2.25 -4.37 -14.02
N LEU A 90 1.82 -5.61 -13.87
CA LEU A 90 1.12 -6.08 -12.67
C LEU A 90 2.05 -6.45 -11.49
N GLY A 91 3.38 -6.33 -11.69
CA GLY A 91 4.34 -6.60 -10.62
C GLY A 91 4.51 -8.08 -10.27
N HIS A 92 4.68 -8.34 -8.98
CA HIS A 92 4.92 -9.68 -8.45
C HIS A 92 4.02 -9.95 -7.24
N ILE A 93 3.57 -11.19 -7.11
CA ILE A 93 2.96 -11.70 -5.88
C ILE A 93 3.96 -12.69 -5.27
N GLY A 94 4.57 -12.31 -4.16
CA GLY A 94 5.68 -13.06 -3.59
C GLY A 94 6.82 -13.19 -4.60
N LYS A 95 7.26 -14.43 -4.90
CA LYS A 95 8.32 -14.71 -5.89
C LYS A 95 7.79 -14.88 -7.32
N LYS A 96 6.46 -14.83 -7.53
CA LYS A 96 5.84 -15.08 -8.84
C LYS A 96 5.56 -13.76 -9.55
N LYS A 97 6.07 -13.64 -10.77
CA LYS A 97 5.70 -12.53 -11.67
C LYS A 97 4.24 -12.69 -12.07
N VAL A 98 3.45 -11.65 -11.85
CA VAL A 98 2.08 -11.58 -12.38
C VAL A 98 2.15 -11.29 -13.86
N ARG A 99 1.61 -12.19 -14.68
CA ARG A 99 1.58 -12.04 -16.14
C ARG A 99 0.28 -11.38 -16.57
N GLY A 100 0.37 -10.44 -17.46
CA GLY A 100 -0.75 -9.74 -18.05
C GLY A 100 -0.31 -8.38 -18.58
N THR A 101 -0.91 -7.95 -19.67
CA THR A 101 -0.76 -6.60 -20.18
C THR A 101 -1.94 -5.79 -19.68
N VAL A 102 -1.68 -4.70 -19.00
CA VAL A 102 -2.68 -3.75 -18.52
C VAL A 102 -2.27 -2.34 -18.93
N ASP A 103 -3.21 -1.45 -18.93
CA ASP A 103 -3.00 -0.04 -19.22
C ASP A 103 -4.01 0.79 -18.41
N TYR A 104 -3.71 0.94 -17.11
CA TYR A 104 -4.57 1.69 -16.20
C TYR A 104 -3.99 3.07 -15.93
N PRO A 105 -4.79 4.14 -16.03
CA PRO A 105 -4.35 5.47 -15.61
C PRO A 105 -4.09 5.48 -14.11
N VAL A 106 -3.07 6.21 -13.70
CA VAL A 106 -2.81 6.46 -12.27
C VAL A 106 -3.80 7.51 -11.79
N SER A 107 -4.53 7.19 -10.73
CA SER A 107 -5.56 8.04 -10.16
C SER A 107 -5.08 8.86 -8.96
N PHE A 108 -4.01 8.42 -8.30
CA PHE A 108 -3.42 9.11 -7.14
C PHE A 108 -1.98 8.65 -6.90
N VAL A 109 -1.21 9.43 -6.15
CA VAL A 109 0.19 9.14 -5.87
C VAL A 109 0.51 9.31 -4.39
N TYR A 110 1.21 8.32 -3.83
CA TYR A 110 1.88 8.46 -2.54
C TYR A 110 3.38 8.68 -2.75
N ILE A 111 3.95 9.68 -2.07
CA ILE A 111 5.35 10.04 -2.22
C ILE A 111 6.06 9.87 -0.88
N LYS A 112 7.17 9.10 -0.87
CA LYS A 112 8.00 8.95 0.32
C LYS A 112 8.49 10.30 0.78
N ALA A 113 8.14 10.68 2.02
CA ALA A 113 8.66 11.90 2.62
C ALA A 113 9.89 11.60 3.47
N THR A 114 9.78 10.59 4.34
CA THR A 114 10.82 10.29 5.33
C THR A 114 10.96 8.78 5.57
N GLU A 115 12.08 8.41 6.24
CA GLU A 115 12.34 7.06 6.72
C GLU A 115 13.03 7.12 8.08
N GLY A 116 12.55 6.33 9.03
CA GLY A 116 13.06 6.34 10.39
C GLY A 116 13.03 7.74 11.01
N GLN A 117 14.05 8.10 11.76
CA GLN A 117 14.09 9.42 12.41
C GLN A 117 15.12 10.39 11.81
N ARG A 118 15.73 10.06 10.64
CA ARG A 118 16.85 10.86 10.09
C ARG A 118 16.84 10.99 8.57
N THR A 119 16.17 10.09 7.83
CA THR A 119 16.24 10.10 6.38
C THR A 119 15.10 10.91 5.79
N ILE A 120 15.42 11.86 4.95
CA ILE A 120 14.48 12.67 4.17
C ILE A 120 14.64 12.28 2.71
N ASN A 121 13.53 12.12 1.98
CA ASN A 121 13.58 11.99 0.53
C ASN A 121 13.86 13.37 -0.09
N ALA A 122 15.03 13.52 -0.70
CA ALA A 122 15.45 14.80 -1.30
C ALA A 122 14.53 15.28 -2.43
N PHE A 123 13.81 14.38 -3.09
CA PHE A 123 12.90 14.71 -4.19
C PHE A 123 11.46 14.98 -3.73
N TYR A 124 11.13 14.75 -2.45
CA TYR A 124 9.75 14.79 -1.94
C TYR A 124 9.01 16.09 -2.31
N LYS A 125 9.61 17.24 -2.05
CA LYS A 125 8.95 18.55 -2.27
C LYS A 125 8.72 18.84 -3.75
N ASP A 126 9.66 18.48 -4.59
CA ASP A 126 9.56 18.67 -6.02
C ASP A 126 8.53 17.72 -6.64
N ASP A 127 8.55 16.45 -6.23
CA ASP A 127 7.59 15.45 -6.68
C ASP A 127 6.16 15.83 -6.28
N VAL A 128 5.94 16.26 -5.03
CA VAL A 128 4.62 16.74 -4.57
C VAL A 128 4.13 17.92 -5.40
N ARG A 129 5.02 18.88 -5.68
CA ARG A 129 4.68 20.04 -6.50
C ARG A 129 4.29 19.63 -7.92
N GLU A 130 5.10 18.81 -8.57
CA GLU A 130 4.87 18.38 -9.94
C GLU A 130 3.66 17.46 -10.07
N ALA A 131 3.47 16.49 -9.17
CA ALA A 131 2.29 15.65 -9.17
C ALA A 131 0.99 16.45 -9.05
N ARG A 132 0.94 17.42 -8.12
CA ARG A 132 -0.21 18.33 -7.98
C ARG A 132 -0.43 19.20 -9.21
N ARG A 133 0.65 19.69 -9.83
CA ARG A 133 0.56 20.50 -11.07
C ARG A 133 -0.07 19.71 -12.23
N HIS A 134 0.12 18.38 -12.24
CA HIS A 134 -0.49 17.48 -13.21
C HIS A 134 -1.85 16.91 -12.76
N GLY A 135 -2.41 17.43 -11.66
CA GLY A 135 -3.77 17.10 -11.22
C GLY A 135 -3.90 15.83 -10.40
N TYR A 136 -2.80 15.22 -9.97
CA TYR A 136 -2.87 14.02 -9.12
C TYR A 136 -3.20 14.38 -7.68
N PRO A 137 -4.18 13.70 -7.04
CA PRO A 137 -4.29 13.66 -5.59
C PRO A 137 -2.99 13.06 -5.01
N VAL A 138 -2.40 13.74 -4.02
CA VAL A 138 -1.11 13.37 -3.47
C VAL A 138 -1.22 13.04 -2.00
N GLY A 139 -0.57 11.96 -1.56
CA GLY A 139 -0.33 11.64 -0.16
C GLY A 139 1.17 11.53 0.14
N ALA A 140 1.52 11.76 1.38
CA ALA A 140 2.86 11.50 1.88
C ALA A 140 2.93 10.16 2.59
N TYR A 141 4.06 9.43 2.47
CA TYR A 141 4.26 8.25 3.30
C TYR A 141 5.58 8.28 4.07
N HIS A 142 5.57 7.57 5.18
CA HIS A 142 6.71 7.32 6.04
C HIS A 142 7.12 5.86 5.99
N PHE A 143 8.38 5.58 5.70
CA PHE A 143 8.94 4.24 5.80
C PHE A 143 9.37 3.97 7.23
N PHE A 144 8.67 3.06 7.89
CA PHE A 144 8.86 2.76 9.30
C PHE A 144 10.15 1.99 9.55
N SER A 145 10.80 2.30 10.67
CA SER A 145 11.98 1.58 11.14
C SER A 145 11.84 1.20 12.61
N THR A 146 12.87 0.59 13.18
CA THR A 146 12.86 0.07 14.57
C THR A 146 13.03 1.13 15.65
N GLN A 147 13.16 2.42 15.29
CA GLN A 147 13.27 3.50 16.29
C GLN A 147 11.90 3.81 16.93
N PRO A 148 11.88 4.59 18.04
CA PRO A 148 10.62 4.94 18.71
C PRO A 148 9.59 5.57 17.79
N ALA A 149 8.36 5.06 17.79
CA ALA A 149 7.30 5.47 16.88
C ALA A 149 6.96 6.96 16.99
N ALA A 150 6.89 7.51 18.21
CA ALA A 150 6.60 8.92 18.43
C ALA A 150 7.66 9.84 17.79
N THR A 151 8.94 9.48 17.87
CA THR A 151 10.02 10.24 17.25
C THR A 151 9.90 10.22 15.72
N GLN A 152 9.60 9.05 15.16
CA GLN A 152 9.38 8.91 13.72
C GLN A 152 8.16 9.68 13.24
N ALA A 153 7.06 9.64 14.00
CA ALA A 153 5.84 10.39 13.67
C ALA A 153 6.10 11.91 13.67
N ASN A 154 6.78 12.43 14.68
CA ASN A 154 7.13 13.85 14.75
C ASN A 154 8.06 14.26 13.60
N PHE A 155 9.05 13.43 13.28
CA PHE A 155 9.96 13.65 12.16
C PHE A 155 9.22 13.67 10.82
N PHE A 156 8.31 12.73 10.61
CA PHE A 156 7.47 12.68 9.43
C PHE A 156 6.58 13.92 9.30
N LEU A 157 5.82 14.26 10.33
CA LEU A 157 4.90 15.40 10.31
C LEU A 157 5.62 16.73 10.04
N HIS A 158 6.81 16.88 10.61
CA HIS A 158 7.62 18.09 10.38
C HIS A 158 8.09 18.23 8.93
N HIS A 159 8.52 17.12 8.29
CA HIS A 159 9.09 17.17 6.95
C HIS A 159 8.07 17.00 5.83
N ALA A 160 7.05 16.17 6.03
CA ALA A 160 5.97 15.97 5.07
C ALA A 160 4.99 17.15 5.05
N ALA A 161 4.77 17.77 6.21
CA ALA A 161 3.85 18.90 6.38
C ALA A 161 2.53 18.71 5.61
N PRO A 162 1.74 17.64 5.89
CA PRO A 162 0.51 17.35 5.18
C PRO A 162 -0.48 18.53 5.28
N LYS A 163 -1.23 18.76 4.21
CA LYS A 163 -2.18 19.88 4.13
C LYS A 163 -3.61 19.36 3.94
N ALA A 164 -4.57 20.21 4.24
CA ALA A 164 -5.95 19.96 3.88
C ALA A 164 -6.07 19.78 2.36
N GLY A 165 -6.76 18.71 1.94
CA GLY A 165 -6.87 18.31 0.54
C GLY A 165 -5.85 17.26 0.08
N ASP A 166 -4.82 16.97 0.87
CA ASP A 166 -3.96 15.83 0.63
C ASP A 166 -4.67 14.52 0.99
N LEU A 167 -4.19 13.42 0.42
CA LEU A 167 -4.59 12.09 0.87
C LEU A 167 -4.11 11.86 2.31
N PRO A 168 -4.79 11.02 3.09
CA PRO A 168 -4.35 10.69 4.44
C PRO A 168 -2.91 10.18 4.44
N PRO A 169 -2.08 10.57 5.42
CA PRO A 169 -0.73 10.04 5.55
C PRO A 169 -0.71 8.51 5.61
N MET A 170 0.28 7.90 4.96
CA MET A 170 0.45 6.45 4.93
C MET A 170 1.70 6.04 5.69
N LEU A 171 1.60 4.93 6.43
CA LEU A 171 2.72 4.27 7.08
C LEU A 171 3.08 3.01 6.29
N ASP A 172 4.32 2.96 5.83
CA ASP A 172 4.89 1.80 5.13
C ASP A 172 5.73 0.98 6.12
N VAL A 173 5.31 -0.26 6.38
CA VAL A 173 5.92 -1.14 7.39
C VAL A 173 6.40 -2.43 6.72
N GLU A 174 7.69 -2.44 6.38
CA GLU A 174 8.36 -3.58 5.74
C GLU A 174 9.49 -4.15 6.64
N LEU A 175 9.14 -4.51 7.87
CA LEU A 175 10.11 -5.05 8.81
C LEU A 175 10.32 -6.55 8.60
N SER A 176 11.58 -6.97 8.55
CA SER A 176 11.91 -8.39 8.59
C SER A 176 11.58 -8.99 9.97
N ASP A 177 11.34 -10.31 10.01
CA ASP A 177 11.08 -11.03 11.27
C ASP A 177 12.15 -10.80 12.34
N SER A 178 13.41 -10.67 11.94
CA SER A 178 14.51 -10.38 12.88
C SER A 178 14.38 -9.00 13.51
N ARG A 179 13.95 -8.00 12.74
CA ARG A 179 13.71 -6.64 13.24
C ARG A 179 12.47 -6.59 14.14
N ILE A 180 11.40 -7.30 13.79
CA ILE A 180 10.19 -7.40 14.63
C ILE A 180 10.56 -8.02 15.98
N ARG A 181 11.31 -9.11 15.99
CA ARG A 181 11.79 -9.74 17.23
C ARG A 181 12.67 -8.80 18.08
N SER A 182 13.53 -8.00 17.44
CA SER A 182 14.38 -7.04 18.17
C SER A 182 13.59 -5.91 18.85
N MET A 183 12.34 -5.67 18.42
CA MET A 183 11.42 -4.70 19.03
C MET A 183 10.56 -5.31 20.15
N GLY A 184 10.79 -6.57 20.55
CA GLY A 184 9.99 -7.27 21.53
C GLY A 184 8.70 -7.88 20.95
N GLY A 185 8.55 -7.92 19.65
CA GLY A 185 7.47 -8.64 18.96
C GLY A 185 7.66 -10.16 19.07
N LYS A 186 6.58 -10.89 19.37
CA LYS A 186 6.53 -12.35 19.38
C LYS A 186 5.99 -12.89 18.06
#